data_438c3879950f60bdc1ee8893d9e2a8cd
#
_entry.id   438c3879950f60bdc1ee8893d9e2a8cd
#
_cell.length_a   1.000
_cell.length_b   1.000
_cell.length_c   1.000
_cell.angle_alpha   90.00
_cell.angle_beta   90.00
_cell.angle_gamma   90.00
#
_symmetry.space_group_name_H-M   'P 1'
#
loop_
_entity.id
_entity.type
_entity.pdbx_description
1 polymer ?
#
loop_
_entity_poly.entity_id
_entity_poly.type
_entity_poly.pdbx_seq_one_letter_code
_entity_poly.pdbx_strand_id
1 'polypeptide(L)'
;DRQGIKAFEGPILQLGRISMEIQELVTKLRMLPVRFIFDRFPRIVRDISRELGKKVELQIVGQETELDRSVIDEIGEPMVHLIRNSLDHGIETPAERASRGKNETGLLRVRAFQDGSSVVIAVEDDGRGIDREAVRKKAVEKGLLTEEQAENISERDLSQILFTPGFSTSDTVTDLSG
;
A
#
# COMPACT_ATOMS: atom_id res chain seq x y z
N ASP A 1 28.01 -44.15 20.60
CA ASP A 1 29.41 -43.74 20.64
C ASP A 1 29.52 -42.22 20.51
N ARG A 2 29.80 -41.50 21.63
CA ARG A 2 29.86 -40.03 21.72
C ARG A 2 30.93 -39.42 20.80
N GLN A 3 31.98 -40.17 20.45
CA GLN A 3 33.04 -39.69 19.54
C GLN A 3 32.59 -39.69 18.09
N GLY A 4 31.72 -40.62 17.66
CA GLY A 4 31.18 -40.63 16.31
C GLY A 4 30.24 -39.43 16.04
N ILE A 5 29.45 -39.04 17.03
CA ILE A 5 28.52 -37.91 16.90
C ILE A 5 29.28 -36.57 16.73
N LYS A 6 30.35 -36.34 17.50
CA LYS A 6 31.19 -35.15 17.38
C LYS A 6 31.90 -34.98 16.02
N ALA A 7 32.23 -36.11 15.39
CA ALA A 7 32.86 -36.11 14.06
C ALA A 7 31.91 -35.55 12.97
N PHE A 8 30.59 -35.63 13.17
CA PHE A 8 29.60 -35.11 12.18
C PHE A 8 29.10 -33.72 12.50
N GLU A 9 29.35 -33.15 13.68
CA GLU A 9 28.89 -31.80 14.04
C GLU A 9 29.45 -30.72 13.10
N GLY A 10 30.74 -30.77 12.79
CA GLY A 10 31.37 -29.82 11.88
C GLY A 10 30.79 -29.85 10.45
N PRO A 11 30.75 -31.05 9.79
CA PRO A 11 30.13 -31.19 8.48
C PRO A 11 28.64 -30.79 8.45
N ILE A 12 27.85 -31.08 9.47
CA ILE A 12 26.45 -30.68 9.54
C ILE A 12 26.29 -29.16 9.62
N LEU A 13 27.11 -28.48 10.43
CA LEU A 13 27.11 -27.03 10.52
C LEU A 13 27.54 -26.37 9.20
N GLN A 14 28.52 -26.96 8.52
CA GLN A 14 28.98 -26.48 7.22
C GLN A 14 27.90 -26.67 6.15
N LEU A 15 27.20 -27.80 6.13
CA LEU A 15 26.09 -28.06 5.22
C LEU A 15 24.95 -27.05 5.46
N GLY A 16 24.61 -26.78 6.72
CA GLY A 16 23.62 -25.78 7.09
C GLY A 16 23.98 -24.38 6.58
N ARG A 17 25.26 -24.00 6.71
CA ARG A 17 25.73 -22.71 6.19
C ARG A 17 25.63 -22.61 4.67
N ILE A 18 26.11 -23.64 3.96
CA ILE A 18 26.02 -23.70 2.48
C ILE A 18 24.54 -23.66 2.04
N SER A 19 23.64 -24.35 2.73
CA SER A 19 22.22 -24.33 2.41
C SER A 19 21.63 -22.91 2.57
N MET A 20 22.00 -22.19 3.62
CA MET A 20 21.57 -20.78 3.82
C MET A 20 22.14 -19.86 2.74
N GLU A 21 23.42 -20.01 2.39
CA GLU A 21 24.07 -19.22 1.32
C GLU A 21 23.37 -19.45 -0.04
N ILE A 22 23.03 -20.70 -0.36
CA ILE A 22 22.27 -21.02 -1.57
C ILE A 22 20.88 -20.38 -1.54
N GLN A 23 20.16 -20.47 -0.43
CA GLN A 23 18.84 -19.84 -0.29
C GLN A 23 18.91 -18.32 -0.47
N GLU A 24 19.92 -17.67 0.11
CA GLU A 24 20.13 -16.23 -0.05
C GLU A 24 20.42 -15.85 -1.52
N LEU A 25 21.27 -16.61 -2.19
CA LEU A 25 21.57 -16.40 -3.60
C LEU A 25 20.34 -16.58 -4.50
N VAL A 26 19.53 -17.63 -4.26
CA VAL A 26 18.30 -17.87 -5.01
C VAL A 26 17.31 -16.73 -4.78
N THR A 27 17.18 -16.23 -3.54
CA THR A 27 16.33 -15.07 -3.24
C THR A 27 16.81 -13.83 -3.99
N LYS A 28 18.11 -13.54 -3.98
CA LYS A 28 18.68 -12.39 -4.72
C LYS A 28 18.44 -12.48 -6.23
N LEU A 29 18.50 -13.67 -6.82
CA LEU A 29 18.21 -13.88 -8.24
C LEU A 29 16.76 -13.62 -8.64
N ARG A 30 15.84 -13.63 -7.66
CA ARG A 30 14.42 -13.37 -7.88
C ARG A 30 14.02 -11.92 -7.64
N MET A 31 14.93 -11.09 -7.11
CA MET A 31 14.66 -9.68 -6.86
C MET A 31 14.54 -8.91 -8.17
N LEU A 32 13.51 -8.10 -8.27
CA LEU A 32 13.24 -7.21 -9.39
C LEU A 32 12.94 -5.80 -8.88
N PRO A 33 13.32 -4.74 -9.59
CA PRO A 33 12.98 -3.38 -9.21
C PRO A 33 11.48 -3.13 -9.34
N VAL A 34 10.91 -2.38 -8.41
CA VAL A 34 9.46 -2.05 -8.37
C VAL A 34 9.01 -1.22 -9.57
N ARG A 35 9.95 -0.68 -10.37
CA ARG A 35 9.64 0.02 -11.62
C ARG A 35 8.71 -0.77 -12.54
N PHE A 36 8.82 -2.11 -12.55
CA PHE A 36 7.96 -2.98 -13.38
C PHE A 36 6.45 -2.76 -13.10
N ILE A 37 6.11 -2.35 -11.87
CA ILE A 37 4.74 -1.99 -11.52
C ILE A 37 4.53 -0.49 -11.70
N PHE A 38 5.46 0.34 -11.23
CA PHE A 38 5.33 1.80 -11.17
C PHE A 38 5.22 2.44 -12.55
N ASP A 39 5.84 1.87 -13.58
CA ASP A 39 5.81 2.39 -14.95
C ASP A 39 4.38 2.44 -15.55
N ARG A 40 3.43 1.70 -14.98
CA ARG A 40 2.03 1.70 -15.40
C ARG A 40 1.23 2.86 -14.79
N PHE A 41 1.64 3.37 -13.64
CA PHE A 41 0.87 4.34 -12.86
C PHE A 41 0.66 5.69 -13.55
N PRO A 42 1.63 6.27 -14.30
CA PRO A 42 1.41 7.53 -15.00
C PRO A 42 0.22 7.48 -15.97
N ARG A 43 0.06 6.37 -16.67
CA ARG A 43 -1.08 6.17 -17.58
C ARG A 43 -2.40 6.05 -16.80
N ILE A 44 -2.42 5.21 -15.75
CA ILE A 44 -3.59 4.99 -14.91
C ILE A 44 -4.06 6.30 -14.26
N VAL A 45 -3.14 7.03 -13.64
CA VAL A 45 -3.45 8.32 -13.00
C VAL A 45 -4.00 9.33 -14.00
N ARG A 46 -3.40 9.44 -15.18
CA ARG A 46 -3.87 10.34 -16.24
C ARG A 46 -5.27 9.99 -16.71
N ASP A 47 -5.53 8.71 -16.96
CA ASP A 47 -6.81 8.26 -17.50
C ASP A 47 -7.93 8.47 -16.47
N ILE A 48 -7.73 8.10 -15.20
CA ILE A 48 -8.70 8.33 -14.10
C ILE A 48 -8.88 9.82 -13.82
N SER A 49 -7.79 10.60 -13.76
CA SER A 49 -7.88 12.04 -13.49
C SER A 49 -8.68 12.78 -14.56
N ARG A 50 -8.55 12.36 -15.83
CA ARG A 50 -9.34 12.90 -16.94
C ARG A 50 -10.82 12.54 -16.81
N GLU A 51 -11.12 11.30 -16.47
CA GLU A 51 -12.49 10.83 -16.25
C GLU A 51 -13.19 11.62 -15.14
N LEU A 52 -12.47 11.89 -14.04
CA LEU A 52 -12.97 12.62 -12.87
C LEU A 52 -12.88 14.16 -12.99
N GLY A 53 -12.35 14.69 -14.08
CA GLY A 53 -12.15 16.15 -14.26
C GLY A 53 -11.18 16.76 -13.24
N LYS A 54 -10.22 15.96 -12.72
CA LYS A 54 -9.25 16.39 -11.72
C LYS A 54 -7.89 16.69 -12.37
N LYS A 55 -7.15 17.62 -11.79
CA LYS A 55 -5.75 17.91 -12.17
C LYS A 55 -4.86 17.27 -11.12
N VAL A 56 -3.99 16.35 -11.53
CA VAL A 56 -3.13 15.61 -10.61
C VAL A 56 -1.71 15.51 -11.15
N GLU A 57 -0.75 15.85 -10.31
CA GLU A 57 0.67 15.59 -10.50
C GLU A 57 1.03 14.29 -9.80
N LEU A 58 1.62 13.33 -10.54
CA LEU A 58 2.12 12.10 -10.00
C LEU A 58 3.64 12.20 -9.78
N GLN A 59 4.08 11.97 -8.55
CA GLN A 59 5.49 11.82 -8.20
C GLN A 59 5.79 10.39 -7.84
N ILE A 60 6.81 9.81 -8.47
CA ILE A 60 7.27 8.44 -8.22
C ILE A 60 8.72 8.50 -7.73
N VAL A 61 8.99 7.84 -6.59
CA VAL A 61 10.30 7.81 -5.95
C VAL A 61 10.67 6.39 -5.56
N GLY A 62 11.94 6.01 -5.75
CA GLY A 62 12.45 4.71 -5.33
C GLY A 62 12.11 3.56 -6.27
N GLN A 63 11.96 3.82 -7.55
CA GLN A 63 11.68 2.83 -8.60
C GLN A 63 12.69 1.70 -8.69
N GLU A 64 13.93 1.93 -8.20
CA GLU A 64 15.01 0.95 -8.19
C GLU A 64 14.99 0.04 -6.95
N THR A 65 14.05 0.26 -6.01
CA THR A 65 13.89 -0.62 -4.85
C THR A 65 13.55 -2.02 -5.31
N GLU A 66 14.30 -3.00 -4.82
CA GLU A 66 14.13 -4.39 -5.23
C GLU A 66 13.15 -5.14 -4.34
N LEU A 67 12.30 -5.95 -4.96
CA LEU A 67 11.35 -6.86 -4.31
C LEU A 67 11.39 -8.24 -4.95
N ASP A 68 11.00 -9.26 -4.20
CA ASP A 68 10.78 -10.58 -4.78
C ASP A 68 9.69 -10.54 -5.85
N ARG A 69 9.91 -11.25 -6.94
CA ARG A 69 8.99 -11.28 -8.09
C ARG A 69 7.57 -11.67 -7.68
N SER A 70 7.41 -12.64 -6.76
CA SER A 70 6.08 -13.06 -6.33
C SER A 70 5.32 -11.93 -5.63
N VAL A 71 6.03 -11.11 -4.83
CA VAL A 71 5.44 -9.92 -4.19
C VAL A 71 5.06 -8.89 -5.23
N ILE A 72 5.93 -8.66 -6.24
CA ILE A 72 5.64 -7.74 -7.36
C ILE A 72 4.35 -8.14 -8.09
N ASP A 73 4.18 -9.43 -8.35
CA ASP A 73 3.00 -9.94 -9.06
C ASP A 73 1.71 -9.75 -8.22
N GLU A 74 1.80 -9.85 -6.89
CA GLU A 74 0.65 -9.73 -5.98
C GLU A 74 0.26 -8.28 -5.63
N ILE A 75 1.23 -7.35 -5.51
CA ILE A 75 0.93 -5.98 -5.07
C ILE A 75 0.38 -5.07 -6.17
N GLY A 76 0.48 -5.47 -7.43
CA GLY A 76 0.11 -4.62 -8.57
C GLY A 76 -1.33 -4.12 -8.52
N GLU A 77 -2.30 -5.01 -8.29
CA GLU A 77 -3.72 -4.68 -8.18
C GLU A 77 -4.06 -3.86 -6.92
N PRO A 78 -3.61 -4.25 -5.71
CA PRO A 78 -3.76 -3.41 -4.52
C PRO A 78 -3.25 -1.98 -4.69
N MET A 79 -2.10 -1.80 -5.36
CA MET A 79 -1.55 -0.46 -5.61
C MET A 79 -2.44 0.36 -6.53
N VAL A 80 -2.97 -0.23 -7.60
CA VAL A 80 -3.92 0.44 -8.50
C VAL A 80 -5.17 0.86 -7.74
N HIS A 81 -5.65 0.00 -6.82
CA HIS A 81 -6.82 0.32 -5.99
C HIS A 81 -6.54 1.49 -5.04
N LEU A 82 -5.37 1.54 -4.38
CA LEU A 82 -4.97 2.66 -3.54
C LEU A 82 -4.87 3.98 -4.33
N ILE A 83 -4.26 3.94 -5.53
CA ILE A 83 -4.18 5.09 -6.43
C ILE A 83 -5.59 5.57 -6.82
N ARG A 84 -6.48 4.65 -7.17
CA ARG A 84 -7.88 4.97 -7.50
C ARG A 84 -8.58 5.61 -6.31
N ASN A 85 -8.43 5.08 -5.09
CA ASN A 85 -9.03 5.66 -3.88
C ASN A 85 -8.54 7.09 -3.62
N SER A 86 -7.24 7.35 -3.77
CA SER A 86 -6.69 8.69 -3.66
C SER A 86 -7.29 9.65 -4.69
N LEU A 87 -7.49 9.19 -5.93
CA LEU A 87 -8.05 9.99 -7.01
C LEU A 87 -9.56 10.19 -6.84
N ASP A 88 -10.32 9.15 -6.51
CA ASP A 88 -11.78 9.22 -6.40
C ASP A 88 -12.20 10.02 -5.15
N HIS A 89 -11.63 9.69 -4.00
CA HIS A 89 -12.07 10.15 -2.69
C HIS A 89 -11.11 11.12 -2.00
N GLY A 90 -9.81 11.05 -2.28
CA GLY A 90 -8.78 11.91 -1.68
C GLY A 90 -8.72 13.28 -2.34
N ILE A 91 -8.24 13.34 -3.57
CA ILE A 91 -7.97 14.58 -4.29
C ILE A 91 -9.28 15.22 -4.75
N GLU A 92 -9.45 16.50 -4.45
CA GLU A 92 -10.61 17.31 -4.84
C GLU A 92 -10.50 17.82 -6.30
N THR A 93 -11.64 18.26 -6.86
CA THR A 93 -11.64 18.95 -8.16
C THR A 93 -10.88 20.27 -8.10
N PRO A 94 -10.37 20.80 -9.24
CA PRO A 94 -9.65 22.09 -9.25
C PRO A 94 -10.43 23.25 -8.60
N ALA A 95 -11.75 23.31 -8.82
CA ALA A 95 -12.60 24.34 -8.25
C ALA A 95 -12.74 24.22 -6.72
N GLU A 96 -12.92 23.00 -6.21
CA GLU A 96 -12.97 22.72 -4.78
C GLU A 96 -11.63 23.05 -4.10
N ARG A 97 -10.50 22.68 -4.72
CA ARG A 97 -9.17 23.00 -4.21
C ARG A 97 -8.93 24.51 -4.13
N ALA A 98 -9.26 25.23 -5.21
CA ALA A 98 -9.15 26.69 -5.25
C ALA A 98 -10.01 27.36 -4.16
N SER A 99 -11.24 26.87 -3.92
CA SER A 99 -12.12 27.40 -2.86
C SER A 99 -11.55 27.20 -1.45
N ARG A 100 -10.67 26.22 -1.26
CA ARG A 100 -9.95 25.93 -0.01
C ARG A 100 -8.56 26.54 0.07
N GLY A 101 -8.18 27.37 -0.89
CA GLY A 101 -6.86 28.00 -0.96
C GLY A 101 -5.71 27.04 -1.28
N LYS A 102 -6.01 25.85 -1.82
CA LYS A 102 -5.03 24.89 -2.30
C LYS A 102 -4.67 25.12 -3.76
N ASN A 103 -3.53 24.59 -4.21
CA ASN A 103 -3.21 24.54 -5.62
C ASN A 103 -4.28 23.73 -6.38
N GLU A 104 -4.72 24.20 -7.56
CA GLU A 104 -5.70 23.51 -8.40
C GLU A 104 -5.25 22.09 -8.79
N THR A 105 -3.93 21.88 -8.88
CA THR A 105 -3.33 20.56 -9.15
C THR A 105 -3.05 19.85 -7.84
N GLY A 106 -3.68 18.70 -7.61
CA GLY A 106 -3.40 17.83 -6.49
C GLY A 106 -2.11 17.05 -6.68
N LEU A 107 -1.47 16.68 -5.59
CA LEU A 107 -0.26 15.87 -5.58
C LEU A 107 -0.59 14.44 -5.16
N LEU A 108 -0.22 13.48 -5.99
CA LEU A 108 -0.20 12.04 -5.66
C LEU A 108 1.24 11.57 -5.68
N ARG A 109 1.74 11.04 -4.57
CA ARG A 109 3.10 10.52 -4.47
C ARG A 109 3.10 9.03 -4.19
N VAL A 110 3.86 8.28 -5.00
CA VAL A 110 4.12 6.85 -4.80
C VAL A 110 5.59 6.68 -4.49
N ARG A 111 5.90 6.04 -3.37
CA ARG A 111 7.29 5.83 -2.93
C ARG A 111 7.55 4.38 -2.59
N ALA A 112 8.74 3.91 -2.91
CA ALA A 112 9.27 2.65 -2.39
C ALA A 112 10.63 2.90 -1.74
N PHE A 113 10.87 2.31 -0.58
CA PHE A 113 12.15 2.44 0.12
C PHE A 113 12.37 1.27 1.07
N GLN A 114 13.65 1.04 1.39
CA GLN A 114 14.05 0.05 2.39
C GLN A 114 13.90 0.66 3.79
N ASP A 115 13.27 -0.07 4.69
CA ASP A 115 13.19 0.25 6.12
C ASP A 115 13.60 -0.97 6.94
N GLY A 116 14.83 -0.98 7.38
CA GLY A 116 15.43 -2.15 8.04
C GLY A 116 15.46 -3.38 7.12
N SER A 117 14.80 -4.44 7.54
CA SER A 117 14.65 -5.69 6.76
C SER A 117 13.42 -5.72 5.86
N SER A 118 12.60 -4.67 5.88
CA SER A 118 11.35 -4.59 5.13
C SER A 118 11.45 -3.58 3.99
N VAL A 119 10.67 -3.79 2.93
CA VAL A 119 10.43 -2.78 1.91
C VAL A 119 9.07 -2.14 2.19
N VAL A 120 9.06 -0.81 2.22
CA VAL A 120 7.85 -0.01 2.39
C VAL A 120 7.46 0.58 1.05
N ILE A 121 6.19 0.38 0.67
CA ILE A 121 5.59 1.09 -0.46
C ILE A 121 4.49 1.99 0.10
N ALA A 122 4.58 3.28 -0.19
CA ALA A 122 3.66 4.29 0.32
C ALA A 122 2.96 5.01 -0.84
N VAL A 123 1.65 5.23 -0.68
CA VAL A 123 0.83 6.09 -1.55
C VAL A 123 0.34 7.25 -0.68
N GLU A 124 0.63 8.47 -1.09
CA GLU A 124 0.32 9.69 -0.35
C GLU A 124 -0.39 10.67 -1.28
N ASP A 125 -1.44 11.30 -0.80
CA ASP A 125 -2.11 12.40 -1.51
C ASP A 125 -2.25 13.64 -0.60
N ASP A 126 -2.37 14.82 -1.22
CA ASP A 126 -2.62 16.10 -0.56
C ASP A 126 -4.10 16.51 -0.60
N GLY A 127 -4.99 15.51 -0.74
CA GLY A 127 -6.42 15.70 -0.87
C GLY A 127 -7.10 16.13 0.44
N ARG A 128 -8.40 15.84 0.54
CA ARG A 128 -9.24 16.22 1.69
C ARG A 128 -8.97 15.42 2.96
N GLY A 129 -8.19 14.34 2.86
CA GLY A 129 -7.95 13.41 3.95
C GLY A 129 -9.16 12.51 4.23
N ILE A 130 -9.10 11.81 5.36
CA ILE A 130 -10.15 10.89 5.81
C ILE A 130 -11.19 11.67 6.64
N ASP A 131 -12.44 11.56 6.23
CA ASP A 131 -13.56 12.07 7.05
C ASP A 131 -13.81 11.11 8.21
N ARG A 132 -13.25 11.46 9.37
CA ARG A 132 -13.30 10.64 10.58
C ARG A 132 -14.71 10.46 11.11
N GLU A 133 -15.55 11.49 11.01
CA GLU A 133 -16.93 11.42 11.47
C GLU A 133 -17.74 10.47 10.59
N ALA A 134 -17.57 10.53 9.27
CA ALA A 134 -18.20 9.59 8.36
C ALA A 134 -17.73 8.14 8.63
N VAL A 135 -16.45 7.93 8.94
CA VAL A 135 -15.90 6.60 9.29
C VAL A 135 -16.53 6.10 10.60
N ARG A 136 -16.57 6.92 11.66
CA ARG A 136 -17.20 6.56 12.94
C ARG A 136 -18.64 6.14 12.76
N LYS A 137 -19.43 7.00 12.10
CA LYS A 137 -20.84 6.75 11.84
C LYS A 137 -21.07 5.43 11.12
N LYS A 138 -20.31 5.21 10.04
CA LYS A 138 -20.43 3.98 9.23
C LYS A 138 -19.94 2.73 9.99
N ALA A 139 -18.96 2.86 10.87
CA ALA A 139 -18.51 1.77 11.73
C ALA A 139 -19.60 1.34 12.73
N VAL A 140 -20.35 2.30 13.28
CA VAL A 140 -21.53 2.02 14.13
C VAL A 140 -22.66 1.39 13.31
N GLU A 141 -23.02 1.96 12.16
CA GLU A 141 -24.05 1.43 11.26
C GLU A 141 -23.79 -0.03 10.85
N LYS A 142 -22.51 -0.38 10.64
CA LYS A 142 -22.08 -1.75 10.31
C LYS A 142 -21.89 -2.66 11.53
N GLY A 143 -22.12 -2.18 12.73
CA GLY A 143 -21.99 -2.95 13.97
C GLY A 143 -20.53 -3.30 14.33
N LEU A 144 -19.55 -2.61 13.77
CA LEU A 144 -18.14 -2.78 14.10
C LEU A 144 -17.75 -2.07 15.39
N LEU A 145 -18.50 -1.02 15.75
CA LEU A 145 -18.35 -0.25 16.99
C LEU A 145 -19.72 0.01 17.58
N THR A 146 -19.76 0.13 18.92
CA THR A 146 -20.88 0.77 19.61
C THR A 146 -20.74 2.29 19.55
N GLU A 147 -21.81 3.06 19.81
CA GLU A 147 -21.75 4.53 19.87
C GLU A 147 -20.69 5.02 20.87
N GLU A 148 -20.66 4.41 22.07
CA GLU A 148 -19.68 4.73 23.11
C GLU A 148 -18.24 4.43 22.67
N GLN A 149 -18.02 3.33 21.96
CA GLN A 149 -16.70 3.00 21.40
C GLN A 149 -16.29 3.98 20.31
N ALA A 150 -17.22 4.40 19.45
CA ALA A 150 -16.97 5.34 18.37
C ALA A 150 -16.56 6.73 18.88
N GLU A 151 -17.12 7.18 20.02
CA GLU A 151 -16.73 8.45 20.65
C GLU A 151 -15.31 8.43 21.22
N ASN A 152 -14.88 7.29 21.75
CA ASN A 152 -13.61 7.14 22.48
C ASN A 152 -12.48 6.48 21.64
N ILE A 153 -12.75 6.07 20.40
CA ILE A 153 -11.76 5.37 19.57
C ILE A 153 -10.59 6.27 19.21
N SER A 154 -9.36 5.72 19.29
CA SER A 154 -8.17 6.43 18.86
C SER A 154 -8.16 6.63 17.34
N GLU A 155 -7.45 7.67 16.86
CA GLU A 155 -7.27 7.92 15.42
C GLU A 155 -6.62 6.74 14.68
N ARG A 156 -5.70 6.07 15.37
CA ARG A 156 -4.99 4.91 14.84
C ARG A 156 -5.95 3.74 14.63
N ASP A 157 -6.77 3.44 15.65
CA ASP A 157 -7.71 2.33 15.59
C ASP A 157 -8.84 2.60 14.58
N LEU A 158 -9.31 3.86 14.52
CA LEU A 158 -10.27 4.30 13.51
C LEU A 158 -9.74 4.11 12.09
N SER A 159 -8.46 4.42 11.88
CA SER A 159 -7.81 4.20 10.58
C SER A 159 -7.71 2.71 10.23
N GLN A 160 -7.54 1.82 11.21
CA GLN A 160 -7.52 0.37 10.97
C GLN A 160 -8.88 -0.17 10.50
N ILE A 161 -9.99 0.44 10.94
CA ILE A 161 -11.33 0.05 10.51
C ILE A 161 -11.50 0.22 8.99
N LEU A 162 -10.85 1.21 8.38
CA LEU A 162 -10.90 1.41 6.93
C LEU A 162 -10.35 0.22 6.14
N PHE A 163 -9.42 -0.55 6.73
CA PHE A 163 -8.81 -1.72 6.12
C PHE A 163 -9.55 -3.02 6.45
N THR A 164 -10.67 -2.94 7.19
CA THR A 164 -11.49 -4.13 7.46
C THR A 164 -12.19 -4.58 6.16
N PRO A 165 -12.10 -5.86 5.80
CA PRO A 165 -12.77 -6.36 4.59
C PRO A 165 -14.26 -6.01 4.59
N GLY A 166 -14.75 -5.47 3.47
CA GLY A 166 -16.14 -5.03 3.33
C GLY A 166 -16.46 -3.68 3.97
N PHE A 167 -15.49 -2.97 4.55
CA PHE A 167 -15.69 -1.60 5.00
C PHE A 167 -15.44 -0.63 3.84
N SER A 168 -16.45 0.09 3.42
CA SER A 168 -16.36 1.20 2.47
C SER A 168 -17.19 2.37 3.00
N THR A 169 -16.67 3.58 2.91
CA THR A 169 -17.42 4.80 3.25
C THR A 169 -18.39 5.25 2.15
N SER A 170 -18.23 4.74 0.93
CA SER A 170 -19.15 4.98 -0.18
C SER A 170 -20.27 3.92 -0.22
N ASP A 171 -21.50 4.36 -0.54
CA ASP A 171 -22.68 3.47 -0.67
C ASP A 171 -22.73 2.76 -2.04
N THR A 172 -21.85 3.12 -2.96
CA THR A 172 -21.71 2.47 -4.25
C THR A 172 -20.61 1.41 -4.18
N VAL A 173 -21.03 0.15 -4.05
CA VAL A 173 -20.19 -1.00 -4.39
C VAL A 173 -20.05 -0.96 -5.91
N THR A 174 -18.94 -0.40 -6.40
CA THR A 174 -18.55 -0.67 -7.79
C THR A 174 -18.05 -2.10 -7.84
N ASP A 175 -18.89 -2.99 -8.37
CA ASP A 175 -18.54 -4.34 -8.76
C ASP A 175 -17.36 -4.32 -9.75
N LEU A 176 -16.15 -4.42 -9.20
CA LEU A 176 -14.94 -4.74 -9.96
C LEU A 176 -14.08 -5.68 -9.09
N SER A 177 -14.67 -6.80 -8.73
CA SER A 177 -13.99 -7.98 -8.21
C SER A 177 -14.66 -9.18 -8.84
N GLY A 178 -14.31 -9.42 -10.12
CA GLY A 178 -14.56 -10.62 -10.85
C GLY A 178 -13.23 -11.21 -11.27
#